data_039e80901bb45c4cbbff131dda8b69d8
#
_entry.id   039e80901bb45c4cbbff131dda8b69d8
#
_cell.length_a   1.000
_cell.length_b   1.000
_cell.length_c   1.000
_cell.angle_alpha   90.00
_cell.angle_beta   90.00
_cell.angle_gamma   90.00
#
_symmetry.space_group_name_H-M   'P 1'
#
loop_
_entity.id
_entity.type
_entity.pdbx_description
1 polymer ?
#
loop_
_entity_poly.entity_id
_entity_poly.type
_entity_poly.pdbx_seq_one_letter_code
_entity_poly.pdbx_strand_id
1 'polypeptide(L)'
;MFLTSRFYLMLGVVVIVTAMGYVWLPLYSLGRLLTLALVLAVLAETAALWLWRAISAERTCAERFSNGDDNEVDIHIASRYPFGVALTVTDEIPFVFQRRDVAFTLRVAAHGGATVTYRLRPVERGVYGFGLIRVFATTMLGLVQRRYSCGTPTDVKVYPSYLQLRQYELLAISNRLRDMGIKRIRRAGNNTEFEQIKDYVAGDEFRTINWKASARRHQLMVNVYQAERSQQVMSLIDKGRVMQRSFRGMTLLDYAINASLVLSYVAIHREDRAGLIAFNERMDTLLPPSNRPSQMERIQESLYAVHTDFGETDYSALVEGVEKHLTKRSLLILYTNFSNAQSLDRQLPYLCQLARRHRLLVVYFENNELHEYLATTPRSVEDHYTHVVAEQMEREQLLIMTRLNRHGILGLRTTPERLSVDVINKYMEIKHNNW
;
A
#
# COMPACT_ATOMS: atom_id res chain seq x y z
N MET A 1 5.43 37.95 -13.31
CA MET A 1 6.85 37.93 -13.69
C MET A 1 7.68 38.21 -12.48
N PHE A 2 8.87 37.63 -12.41
CA PHE A 2 9.76 37.77 -11.27
C PHE A 2 11.18 38.02 -11.79
N LEU A 3 11.94 38.80 -11.06
CA LEU A 3 13.37 38.99 -11.31
C LEU A 3 14.14 37.84 -10.69
N THR A 4 15.14 37.34 -11.38
CA THR A 4 15.94 36.20 -10.89
C THR A 4 17.11 36.65 -10.04
N SER A 5 17.75 35.73 -9.32
CA SER A 5 18.96 36.00 -8.56
C SER A 5 20.11 36.53 -9.44
N ARG A 6 20.16 36.17 -10.74
CA ARG A 6 21.14 36.63 -11.69
C ARG A 6 21.00 38.12 -11.96
N PHE A 7 19.76 38.62 -12.05
CA PHE A 7 19.50 40.04 -12.18
C PHE A 7 20.06 40.83 -10.99
N TYR A 8 19.78 40.37 -9.76
CA TYR A 8 20.28 41.06 -8.55
C TYR A 8 21.81 41.05 -8.47
N LEU A 9 22.45 39.99 -8.92
CA LEU A 9 23.90 39.89 -8.96
C LEU A 9 24.49 40.87 -9.99
N MET A 10 23.91 40.92 -11.20
CA MET A 10 24.32 41.89 -12.25
C MET A 10 24.07 43.35 -11.81
N LEU A 11 22.93 43.61 -11.18
CA LEU A 11 22.64 44.91 -10.58
C LEU A 11 23.69 45.32 -9.53
N GLY A 12 24.06 44.38 -8.66
CA GLY A 12 25.13 44.62 -7.67
C GLY A 12 26.46 45.00 -8.30
N VAL A 13 26.85 44.27 -9.37
CA VAL A 13 28.07 44.61 -10.13
C VAL A 13 27.98 46.02 -10.75
N VAL A 14 26.85 46.36 -11.39
CA VAL A 14 26.63 47.68 -11.96
C VAL A 14 26.70 48.78 -10.92
N VAL A 15 26.11 48.58 -9.72
CA VAL A 15 26.16 49.52 -8.60
C VAL A 15 27.61 49.75 -8.14
N ILE A 16 28.40 48.69 -7.96
CA ILE A 16 29.79 48.74 -7.52
C ILE A 16 30.62 49.54 -8.55
N VAL A 17 30.47 49.20 -9.86
CA VAL A 17 31.20 49.92 -10.93
C VAL A 17 30.83 51.41 -10.97
N THR A 18 29.54 51.70 -10.79
CA THR A 18 29.08 53.12 -10.78
C THR A 18 29.63 53.88 -9.54
N ALA A 19 29.65 53.20 -8.36
CA ALA A 19 30.21 53.78 -7.14
C ALA A 19 31.73 54.03 -7.26
N MET A 20 32.48 53.08 -7.85
CA MET A 20 33.91 53.25 -8.12
C MET A 20 34.14 54.35 -9.15
N GLY A 21 33.20 54.62 -10.07
CA GLY A 21 33.23 55.71 -11.04
C GLY A 21 33.20 57.10 -10.41
N TYR A 22 32.79 57.22 -9.14
CA TYR A 22 32.88 58.48 -8.41
C TYR A 22 34.34 58.88 -8.15
N VAL A 23 35.25 57.93 -8.05
CA VAL A 23 36.70 58.18 -7.88
C VAL A 23 37.37 58.31 -9.25
N TRP A 24 36.89 57.64 -10.31
CA TRP A 24 37.53 57.66 -11.61
C TRP A 24 36.48 57.86 -12.73
N LEU A 25 36.50 59.07 -13.34
CA LEU A 25 35.49 59.52 -14.33
C LEU A 25 35.19 58.56 -15.48
N PRO A 26 36.16 57.85 -16.10
CA PRO A 26 35.88 56.85 -17.16
C PRO A 26 35.01 55.70 -16.65
N LEU A 27 35.13 55.27 -15.38
CA LEU A 27 34.35 54.22 -14.79
C LEU A 27 32.89 54.63 -14.57
N TYR A 28 32.62 55.89 -14.34
CA TYR A 28 31.27 56.45 -14.23
C TYR A 28 30.51 56.36 -15.54
N SER A 29 31.15 56.71 -16.67
CA SER A 29 30.53 56.59 -18.00
C SER A 29 30.25 55.13 -18.37
N LEU A 30 31.16 54.19 -18.01
CA LEU A 30 30.98 52.76 -18.16
C LEU A 30 29.80 52.25 -17.31
N GLY A 31 29.68 52.68 -16.06
CA GLY A 31 28.57 52.34 -15.17
C GLY A 31 27.20 52.73 -15.75
N ARG A 32 27.10 53.93 -16.28
CA ARG A 32 25.86 54.41 -16.98
C ARG A 32 25.52 53.55 -18.20
N LEU A 33 26.51 53.20 -18.98
CA LEU A 33 26.31 52.35 -20.18
C LEU A 33 25.87 50.95 -19.78
N LEU A 34 26.47 50.34 -18.71
CA LEU A 34 26.07 49.07 -18.18
C LEU A 34 24.64 49.10 -17.58
N THR A 35 24.25 50.17 -16.90
CA THR A 35 22.90 50.37 -16.40
C THR A 35 21.88 50.38 -17.54
N LEU A 36 22.17 51.16 -18.60
CA LEU A 36 21.31 51.22 -19.77
C LEU A 36 21.21 49.86 -20.47
N ALA A 37 22.33 49.16 -20.63
CA ALA A 37 22.38 47.83 -21.21
C ALA A 37 21.56 46.81 -20.39
N LEU A 38 21.67 46.85 -19.05
CA LEU A 38 20.89 45.97 -18.16
C LEU A 38 19.39 46.26 -18.29
N VAL A 39 18.98 47.53 -18.30
CA VAL A 39 17.56 47.89 -18.48
C VAL A 39 17.03 47.42 -19.84
N LEU A 40 17.78 47.64 -20.92
CA LEU A 40 17.42 47.18 -22.27
C LEU A 40 17.33 45.63 -22.30
N ALA A 41 18.26 44.93 -21.70
CA ALA A 41 18.24 43.46 -21.62
C ALA A 41 16.99 42.95 -20.90
N VAL A 42 16.65 43.53 -19.73
CA VAL A 42 15.42 43.18 -18.99
C VAL A 42 14.16 43.47 -19.80
N LEU A 43 14.10 44.61 -20.48
CA LEU A 43 12.96 44.92 -21.33
C LEU A 43 12.84 43.97 -22.52
N ALA A 44 13.95 43.62 -23.16
CA ALA A 44 13.97 42.67 -24.28
C ALA A 44 13.53 41.28 -23.84
N GLU A 45 14.05 40.76 -22.69
CA GLU A 45 13.61 39.47 -22.12
C GLU A 45 12.14 39.50 -21.73
N THR A 46 11.70 40.57 -21.09
CA THR A 46 10.30 40.73 -20.71
C THR A 46 9.40 40.71 -21.96
N ALA A 47 9.75 41.43 -23.01
CA ALA A 47 9.03 41.44 -24.27
C ALA A 47 9.03 40.04 -24.91
N ALA A 48 10.19 39.38 -25.00
CA ALA A 48 10.32 38.03 -25.55
C ALA A 48 9.45 37.01 -24.81
N LEU A 49 9.40 37.05 -23.47
CA LEU A 49 8.57 36.17 -22.66
C LEU A 49 7.08 36.57 -22.70
N TRP A 50 6.73 37.84 -22.92
CA TRP A 50 5.35 38.32 -22.88
C TRP A 50 4.62 38.13 -24.21
N LEU A 51 5.27 38.40 -25.35
CA LEU A 51 4.64 38.32 -26.67
C LEU A 51 4.04 36.96 -26.99
N TRP A 52 4.56 35.91 -26.37
CA TRP A 52 4.17 34.52 -26.65
C TRP A 52 3.52 33.88 -25.43
N ARG A 53 2.25 33.50 -25.50
CA ARG A 53 1.66 32.54 -24.53
C ARG A 53 2.02 31.13 -25.00
N ALA A 54 3.22 30.67 -24.63
CA ALA A 54 3.86 29.62 -25.39
C ALA A 54 4.09 28.31 -24.60
N ILE A 55 3.68 28.19 -23.33
CA ILE A 55 3.88 26.96 -22.56
C ILE A 55 2.53 26.38 -22.18
N SER A 56 2.36 25.11 -22.51
CA SER A 56 1.31 24.23 -22.00
C SER A 56 1.96 23.07 -21.26
N ALA A 57 1.35 22.66 -20.15
CA ALA A 57 1.73 21.48 -19.41
C ALA A 57 0.47 20.72 -19.04
N GLU A 58 0.51 19.42 -19.21
CA GLU A 58 -0.59 18.50 -18.92
C GLU A 58 -0.06 17.34 -18.06
N ARG A 59 -0.82 16.98 -17.02
CA ARG A 59 -0.53 15.84 -16.17
C ARG A 59 -1.25 14.61 -16.68
N THR A 60 -0.52 13.53 -16.83
CA THR A 60 -1.06 12.20 -17.12
C THR A 60 -0.70 11.28 -15.95
N CYS A 61 -1.70 10.78 -15.27
CA CYS A 61 -1.54 9.81 -14.18
C CYS A 61 -2.72 8.83 -14.20
N ALA A 62 -2.57 7.73 -13.48
CA ALA A 62 -3.67 6.79 -13.30
C ALA A 62 -4.80 7.44 -12.49
N GLU A 63 -6.06 7.15 -12.83
CA GLU A 63 -7.24 7.60 -12.05
C GLU A 63 -7.27 7.00 -10.64
N ARG A 64 -6.60 5.86 -10.46
CA ARG A 64 -6.52 5.12 -9.20
C ARG A 64 -5.07 4.90 -8.84
N PHE A 65 -4.67 5.33 -7.66
CA PHE A 65 -3.34 5.09 -7.10
C PHE A 65 -3.38 3.90 -6.14
N SER A 66 -2.27 3.20 -6.08
CA SER A 66 -2.05 2.04 -5.21
C SER A 66 -1.39 2.48 -3.91
N ASN A 67 -2.03 2.20 -2.76
CA ASN A 67 -1.52 2.55 -1.44
C ASN A 67 -0.25 1.75 -1.09
N GLY A 68 0.80 2.45 -0.68
CA GLY A 68 2.08 1.84 -0.31
C GLY A 68 2.99 1.50 -1.50
N ASP A 69 2.54 1.68 -2.74
CA ASP A 69 3.28 1.39 -3.96
C ASP A 69 3.72 2.68 -4.68
N ASP A 70 4.74 2.57 -5.53
CA ASP A 70 5.20 3.67 -6.38
C ASP A 70 4.25 3.85 -7.57
N ASN A 71 3.56 4.99 -7.62
CA ASN A 71 2.68 5.36 -8.71
C ASN A 71 3.38 6.40 -9.60
N GLU A 72 3.43 6.16 -10.90
CA GLU A 72 4.07 7.05 -11.86
C GLU A 72 3.13 8.19 -12.26
N VAL A 73 3.69 9.40 -12.34
CA VAL A 73 3.02 10.61 -12.79
C VAL A 73 3.88 11.26 -13.85
N ASP A 74 3.31 11.49 -15.01
CA ASP A 74 3.96 12.14 -16.14
C ASP A 74 3.43 13.55 -16.33
N ILE A 75 4.34 14.51 -16.53
CA ILE A 75 4.02 15.87 -16.92
C ILE A 75 4.55 16.10 -18.33
N HIS A 76 3.65 16.22 -19.27
CA HIS A 76 3.95 16.55 -20.64
C HIS A 76 3.96 18.07 -20.82
N ILE A 77 5.09 18.61 -21.24
CA ILE A 77 5.31 20.04 -21.41
C ILE A 77 5.57 20.31 -22.88
N ALA A 78 4.85 21.27 -23.45
CA ALA A 78 5.10 21.73 -24.80
C ALA A 78 5.42 23.23 -24.79
N SER A 79 6.47 23.61 -25.51
CA SER A 79 6.89 25.01 -25.71
C SER A 79 6.65 25.45 -27.14
N ARG A 80 5.97 26.58 -27.29
CA ARG A 80 5.78 27.27 -28.61
C ARG A 80 6.72 28.45 -28.79
N TYR A 81 7.69 28.64 -27.89
CA TYR A 81 8.69 29.66 -28.03
C TYR A 81 9.58 29.41 -29.26
N PRO A 82 9.91 30.43 -30.05
CA PRO A 82 10.82 30.31 -31.22
C PRO A 82 12.30 30.19 -30.78
N PHE A 83 12.58 30.20 -29.50
CA PHE A 83 13.92 30.09 -28.90
C PHE A 83 13.92 29.09 -27.75
N GLY A 84 15.12 28.58 -27.40
CA GLY A 84 15.28 27.68 -26.28
C GLY A 84 15.01 28.36 -24.94
N VAL A 85 14.29 27.68 -24.05
CA VAL A 85 13.93 28.17 -22.72
C VAL A 85 14.36 27.17 -21.65
N ALA A 86 14.80 27.71 -20.52
CA ALA A 86 14.99 26.89 -19.32
C ALA A 86 13.69 26.96 -18.52
N LEU A 87 13.19 25.77 -18.16
CA LEU A 87 11.93 25.61 -17.44
C LEU A 87 12.21 25.02 -16.06
N THR A 88 11.57 25.58 -15.04
CA THR A 88 11.43 24.95 -13.73
C THR A 88 9.97 24.59 -13.54
N VAL A 89 9.69 23.30 -13.43
CA VAL A 89 8.34 22.75 -13.32
C VAL A 89 8.11 22.32 -11.88
N THR A 90 7.04 22.80 -11.28
CA THR A 90 6.62 22.42 -9.94
C THR A 90 5.17 21.95 -9.99
N ASP A 91 4.92 20.76 -9.51
CA ASP A 91 3.56 20.22 -9.41
C ASP A 91 2.99 20.48 -8.03
N GLU A 92 1.73 20.91 -7.96
CA GLU A 92 1.01 21.08 -6.69
C GLU A 92 0.45 19.72 -6.23
N ILE A 93 1.30 18.97 -5.52
CA ILE A 93 0.97 17.64 -4.99
C ILE A 93 0.22 17.79 -3.67
N PRO A 94 -0.81 16.96 -3.40
CA PRO A 94 -1.48 16.92 -2.11
C PRO A 94 -0.50 16.70 -0.94
N PHE A 95 -0.71 17.41 0.15
CA PHE A 95 0.18 17.40 1.33
C PHE A 95 0.41 15.99 1.91
N VAL A 96 -0.57 15.12 1.80
CA VAL A 96 -0.52 13.74 2.33
C VAL A 96 0.60 12.89 1.73
N PHE A 97 1.02 13.20 0.48
CA PHE A 97 2.15 12.50 -0.14
C PHE A 97 3.52 12.90 0.43
N GLN A 98 3.57 13.89 1.36
CA GLN A 98 4.75 14.36 2.10
C GLN A 98 5.98 14.70 1.24
N ARG A 99 5.79 14.88 -0.07
CA ARG A 99 6.86 15.20 -1.01
C ARG A 99 6.82 16.71 -1.33
N ARG A 100 7.78 17.45 -0.79
CA ARG A 100 7.84 18.92 -0.91
C ARG A 100 8.76 19.40 -2.04
N ASP A 101 9.68 18.55 -2.50
CA ASP A 101 10.75 18.94 -3.43
C ASP A 101 10.51 18.39 -4.84
N VAL A 102 9.35 18.72 -5.42
CA VAL A 102 9.04 18.32 -6.81
C VAL A 102 9.22 19.53 -7.70
N ALA A 103 10.47 20.00 -7.81
CA ALA A 103 10.88 21.01 -8.76
C ALA A 103 11.87 20.40 -9.77
N PHE A 104 11.45 20.32 -11.02
CA PHE A 104 12.27 19.75 -12.10
C PHE A 104 12.78 20.89 -12.99
N THR A 105 14.11 20.96 -13.16
CA THR A 105 14.72 21.94 -14.04
C THR A 105 15.12 21.24 -15.34
N LEU A 106 14.62 21.76 -16.46
CA LEU A 106 14.91 21.20 -17.78
C LEU A 106 15.08 22.33 -18.81
N ARG A 107 15.73 22.01 -19.92
CA ARG A 107 15.86 22.94 -21.08
C ARG A 107 15.06 22.38 -22.25
N VAL A 108 14.26 23.23 -22.85
CA VAL A 108 13.45 22.85 -24.01
C VAL A 108 13.90 23.68 -25.17
N ALA A 109 14.12 23.04 -26.32
CA ALA A 109 14.49 23.70 -27.57
C ALA A 109 13.32 24.54 -28.12
N ALA A 110 13.58 25.38 -29.11
CA ALA A 110 12.55 26.11 -29.82
C ALA A 110 11.49 25.13 -30.37
N HIS A 111 10.21 25.44 -30.14
CA HIS A 111 9.06 24.61 -30.54
C HIS A 111 9.14 23.14 -30.09
N GLY A 112 9.89 22.88 -29.00
CA GLY A 112 10.12 21.53 -28.49
C GLY A 112 9.16 21.16 -27.33
N GLY A 113 9.19 19.91 -26.96
CA GLY A 113 8.50 19.37 -25.78
C GLY A 113 9.44 18.55 -24.90
N ALA A 114 9.02 18.32 -23.67
CA ALA A 114 9.70 17.44 -22.74
C ALA A 114 8.68 16.76 -21.83
N THR A 115 8.98 15.54 -21.40
CA THR A 115 8.18 14.81 -20.41
C THR A 115 9.02 14.66 -19.14
N VAL A 116 8.39 14.94 -18.02
CA VAL A 116 8.97 14.75 -16.69
C VAL A 116 8.18 13.65 -15.99
N THR A 117 8.84 12.56 -15.67
CA THR A 117 8.26 11.43 -14.90
C THR A 117 8.75 11.47 -13.49
N TYR A 118 7.84 11.35 -12.53
CA TYR A 118 8.17 11.18 -11.12
C TYR A 118 7.24 10.17 -10.47
N ARG A 119 7.64 9.65 -9.31
CA ARG A 119 6.91 8.61 -8.59
C ARG A 119 6.39 9.15 -7.27
N LEU A 120 5.13 8.82 -6.97
CA LEU A 120 4.48 9.11 -5.70
C LEU A 120 4.10 7.82 -5.00
N ARG A 121 4.38 7.77 -3.70
CA ARG A 121 4.01 6.66 -2.84
C ARG A 121 3.01 7.13 -1.79
N PRO A 122 1.70 6.98 -2.04
CA PRO A 122 0.68 7.29 -1.05
C PRO A 122 0.78 6.33 0.13
N VAL A 123 0.57 6.87 1.34
CA VAL A 123 0.62 6.11 2.60
C VAL A 123 -0.75 5.99 3.26
N GLU A 124 -1.73 6.76 2.79
CA GLU A 124 -3.10 6.75 3.27
C GLU A 124 -4.08 6.60 2.10
N ARG A 125 -5.17 5.87 2.33
CA ARG A 125 -6.25 5.69 1.35
C ARG A 125 -7.20 6.89 1.40
N GLY A 126 -7.80 7.21 0.27
CA GLY A 126 -8.75 8.33 0.19
C GLY A 126 -8.81 8.97 -1.18
N VAL A 127 -9.44 10.14 -1.25
CA VAL A 127 -9.51 10.97 -2.44
C VAL A 127 -8.63 12.18 -2.23
N TYR A 128 -7.70 12.42 -3.15
CA TYR A 128 -6.73 13.50 -3.05
C TYR A 128 -6.73 14.35 -4.32
N GLY A 129 -6.92 15.66 -4.14
CA GLY A 129 -6.93 16.63 -5.23
C GLY A 129 -5.53 17.13 -5.56
N PHE A 130 -5.09 16.92 -6.79
CA PHE A 130 -3.91 17.59 -7.32
C PHE A 130 -4.26 19.02 -7.74
N GLY A 131 -3.39 19.96 -7.41
CA GLY A 131 -3.52 21.35 -7.85
C GLY A 131 -3.04 21.59 -9.28
N LEU A 132 -2.62 22.81 -9.55
CA LEU A 132 -2.12 23.24 -10.86
C LEU A 132 -0.64 22.90 -11.03
N ILE A 133 -0.22 22.73 -12.30
CA ILE A 133 1.19 22.63 -12.67
C ILE A 133 1.74 24.03 -12.83
N ARG A 134 2.75 24.40 -12.05
CA ARG A 134 3.42 25.69 -12.14
C ARG A 134 4.71 25.55 -12.93
N VAL A 135 4.77 26.22 -14.05
CA VAL A 135 5.95 26.23 -14.92
C VAL A 135 6.56 27.63 -14.92
N PHE A 136 7.81 27.72 -14.51
CA PHE A 136 8.59 28.93 -14.53
C PHE A 136 9.53 28.89 -15.72
N ALA A 137 9.36 29.81 -16.66
CA ALA A 137 10.17 29.92 -17.87
C ALA A 137 11.17 31.06 -17.76
N THR A 138 12.42 30.78 -18.08
CA THR A 138 13.52 31.74 -18.19
C THR A 138 14.17 31.62 -19.53
N THR A 139 14.65 32.75 -20.07
CA THR A 139 15.43 32.78 -21.31
C THR A 139 16.88 32.36 -21.05
N MET A 140 17.72 32.45 -22.06
CA MET A 140 19.14 32.08 -21.97
C MET A 140 19.93 33.04 -21.04
N LEU A 141 19.61 34.33 -21.03
CA LEU A 141 20.22 35.30 -20.11
C LEU A 141 19.74 35.08 -18.69
N GLY A 142 18.46 34.78 -18.53
CA GLY A 142 17.87 34.38 -17.26
C GLY A 142 17.73 35.52 -16.27
N LEU A 143 17.49 36.76 -16.71
CA LEU A 143 17.28 37.92 -15.83
C LEU A 143 15.84 37.97 -15.34
N VAL A 144 14.89 37.54 -16.20
CA VAL A 144 13.46 37.56 -15.93
C VAL A 144 12.88 36.15 -16.01
N GLN A 145 11.94 35.88 -15.10
CA GLN A 145 11.22 34.60 -15.02
C GLN A 145 9.72 34.86 -15.17
N ARG A 146 9.07 34.11 -16.05
CA ARG A 146 7.61 34.11 -16.20
C ARG A 146 6.99 32.84 -15.63
N ARG A 147 5.99 32.99 -14.77
CA ARG A 147 5.20 31.88 -14.22
C ARG A 147 3.99 31.60 -15.12
N TYR A 148 3.81 30.36 -15.46
CA TYR A 148 2.61 29.79 -16.07
C TYR A 148 1.91 28.88 -15.06
N SER A 149 0.59 28.94 -15.04
CA SER A 149 -0.25 27.97 -14.33
C SER A 149 -0.97 27.16 -15.39
N CYS A 150 -0.67 25.89 -15.45
CA CYS A 150 -1.13 24.96 -16.48
C CYS A 150 -1.87 23.79 -15.84
N GLY A 151 -2.53 22.98 -16.68
CA GLY A 151 -3.28 21.82 -16.25
C GLY A 151 -4.63 22.16 -15.60
N THR A 152 -5.36 21.15 -15.25
CA THR A 152 -6.63 21.23 -14.49
C THR A 152 -6.44 20.52 -13.16
N PRO A 153 -7.03 21.01 -12.06
CA PRO A 153 -7.10 20.25 -10.83
C PRO A 153 -7.81 18.91 -11.09
N THR A 154 -7.23 17.83 -10.60
CA THR A 154 -7.74 16.46 -10.79
C THR A 154 -7.73 15.70 -9.49
N ASP A 155 -8.83 15.02 -9.19
CA ASP A 155 -8.91 14.14 -8.02
C ASP A 155 -8.46 12.74 -8.38
N VAL A 156 -7.61 12.17 -7.54
CA VAL A 156 -7.12 10.81 -7.66
C VAL A 156 -7.56 10.01 -6.43
N LYS A 157 -8.07 8.80 -6.66
CA LYS A 157 -8.48 7.88 -5.60
C LYS A 157 -7.34 6.92 -5.27
N VAL A 158 -6.96 6.85 -3.99
CA VAL A 158 -5.95 5.92 -3.50
C VAL A 158 -6.64 4.67 -2.97
N TYR A 159 -6.51 3.57 -3.69
CA TYR A 159 -7.06 2.25 -3.34
C TYR A 159 -6.04 1.42 -2.54
N PRO A 160 -6.47 0.35 -1.83
CA PRO A 160 -5.55 -0.67 -1.31
C PRO A 160 -4.60 -1.19 -2.40
N SER A 161 -3.41 -1.69 -2.01
CA SER A 161 -2.32 -2.05 -2.93
C SER A 161 -2.75 -3.06 -4.01
N TYR A 162 -3.22 -2.56 -5.15
CA TYR A 162 -3.59 -3.37 -6.29
C TYR A 162 -2.40 -3.68 -7.22
N LEU A 163 -1.31 -2.91 -7.15
CA LEU A 163 -0.08 -3.21 -7.91
C LEU A 163 0.58 -4.47 -7.37
N GLN A 164 0.64 -4.64 -6.04
CA GLN A 164 1.05 -5.90 -5.44
C GLN A 164 0.13 -7.04 -5.89
N LEU A 165 -1.20 -6.83 -5.86
CA LEU A 165 -2.16 -7.81 -6.35
C LEU A 165 -1.82 -8.25 -7.78
N ARG A 166 -1.55 -7.32 -8.69
CA ARG A 166 -1.19 -7.60 -10.08
C ARG A 166 0.12 -8.38 -10.21
N GLN A 167 1.09 -8.13 -9.35
CA GLN A 167 2.33 -8.93 -9.29
C GLN A 167 2.02 -10.38 -8.90
N TYR A 168 1.18 -10.58 -7.87
CA TYR A 168 0.74 -11.93 -7.47
C TYR A 168 -0.06 -12.63 -8.57
N GLU A 169 -0.89 -11.90 -9.31
CA GLU A 169 -1.64 -12.40 -10.46
C GLU A 169 -0.70 -12.93 -11.56
N LEU A 170 0.26 -12.12 -11.99
CA LEU A 170 1.25 -12.50 -13.01
C LEU A 170 2.08 -13.72 -12.59
N LEU A 171 2.45 -13.80 -11.32
CA LEU A 171 3.22 -14.92 -10.77
C LEU A 171 2.36 -16.18 -10.59
N ALA A 172 1.08 -16.03 -10.26
CA ALA A 172 0.14 -17.13 -10.18
C ALA A 172 -0.09 -17.77 -11.57
N ILE A 173 -0.26 -16.94 -12.60
CA ILE A 173 -0.41 -17.39 -14.00
C ILE A 173 0.87 -18.09 -14.48
N SER A 174 2.04 -17.58 -14.14
CA SER A 174 3.34 -18.15 -14.55
C SER A 174 3.79 -19.37 -13.73
N ASN A 175 3.02 -19.84 -12.76
CA ASN A 175 3.39 -20.87 -11.77
C ASN A 175 4.69 -20.56 -10.97
N ARG A 176 5.14 -19.30 -10.94
CA ARG A 176 6.37 -18.82 -10.30
C ARG A 176 6.17 -18.19 -8.92
N LEU A 177 5.08 -18.51 -8.23
CA LEU A 177 4.85 -18.04 -6.84
C LEU A 177 5.99 -18.38 -5.88
N ARG A 178 6.86 -19.32 -6.25
CA ARG A 178 8.07 -19.65 -5.48
C ARG A 178 9.07 -18.48 -5.40
N ASP A 179 9.15 -17.67 -6.44
CA ASP A 179 10.11 -16.56 -6.53
C ASP A 179 9.81 -15.47 -5.49
N MET A 180 8.56 -15.42 -5.00
CA MET A 180 8.14 -14.57 -3.87
C MET A 180 8.17 -15.28 -2.50
N GLY A 181 8.78 -16.47 -2.40
CA GLY A 181 8.86 -17.22 -1.14
C GLY A 181 7.57 -17.98 -0.78
N ILE A 182 6.59 -18.11 -1.70
CA ILE A 182 5.38 -18.89 -1.48
C ILE A 182 5.66 -20.37 -1.69
N LYS A 183 5.46 -21.18 -0.65
CA LYS A 183 5.73 -22.62 -0.67
C LYS A 183 4.70 -23.36 -1.53
N ARG A 184 5.17 -24.25 -2.43
CA ARG A 184 4.30 -25.19 -3.16
C ARG A 184 4.11 -26.43 -2.32
N ILE A 185 2.89 -26.65 -1.86
CA ILE A 185 2.54 -27.84 -1.11
C ILE A 185 1.81 -28.82 -2.04
N ARG A 186 2.32 -30.07 -2.16
CA ARG A 186 1.69 -31.14 -2.93
C ARG A 186 0.45 -31.63 -2.18
N ARG A 187 -0.66 -31.79 -2.89
CA ARG A 187 -1.89 -32.38 -2.33
C ARG A 187 -1.67 -33.86 -1.99
N ALA A 188 -1.90 -34.23 -0.75
CA ALA A 188 -2.28 -35.59 -0.35
C ALA A 188 -3.74 -35.46 0.15
N GLY A 189 -4.70 -35.99 -0.61
CA GLY A 189 -6.12 -35.78 -0.33
C GLY A 189 -6.69 -36.87 0.59
N ASN A 190 -7.51 -36.46 1.56
CA ASN A 190 -8.54 -37.30 2.16
C ASN A 190 -9.87 -36.54 2.05
N ASN A 191 -10.88 -37.15 1.42
CA ASN A 191 -12.04 -36.49 0.84
C ASN A 191 -13.30 -36.75 1.63
N THR A 192 -14.23 -35.79 1.67
CA THR A 192 -15.42 -35.87 2.51
C THR A 192 -16.76 -35.58 1.81
N GLU A 193 -16.80 -35.09 0.57
CA GLU A 193 -18.06 -34.92 -0.15
C GLU A 193 -18.32 -36.13 -1.10
N PHE A 194 -19.50 -36.72 -0.97
CA PHE A 194 -19.96 -37.79 -1.85
C PHE A 194 -20.15 -37.25 -3.26
N GLU A 195 -19.44 -37.82 -4.25
CA GLU A 195 -19.57 -37.46 -5.65
C GLU A 195 -20.46 -38.45 -6.43
N GLN A 196 -20.08 -39.71 -6.36
CA GLN A 196 -20.80 -40.78 -7.09
C GLN A 196 -20.51 -42.16 -6.49
N ILE A 197 -21.30 -43.13 -6.92
CA ILE A 197 -21.03 -44.54 -6.65
C ILE A 197 -20.49 -45.15 -7.92
N LYS A 198 -19.29 -45.72 -7.87
CA LYS A 198 -18.68 -46.49 -8.97
C LYS A 198 -18.49 -47.97 -8.60
N ASP A 199 -18.21 -48.81 -9.58
CA ASP A 199 -17.83 -50.18 -9.36
C ASP A 199 -16.46 -50.24 -8.64
N TYR A 200 -16.33 -51.18 -7.71
CA TYR A 200 -15.07 -51.40 -6.98
C TYR A 200 -14.01 -51.93 -7.97
N VAL A 201 -12.85 -51.33 -7.92
CA VAL A 201 -11.64 -51.76 -8.64
C VAL A 201 -10.57 -52.14 -7.61
N ALA A 202 -9.81 -53.23 -7.89
CA ALA A 202 -8.73 -53.64 -7.01
C ALA A 202 -7.74 -52.49 -6.79
N GLY A 203 -7.64 -52.03 -5.52
CA GLY A 203 -6.84 -50.84 -5.11
C GLY A 203 -7.69 -49.71 -4.51
N ASP A 204 -9.04 -49.76 -4.62
CA ASP A 204 -9.90 -48.82 -3.91
C ASP A 204 -9.94 -49.17 -2.42
N GLU A 205 -10.06 -48.15 -1.54
CA GLU A 205 -10.10 -48.34 -0.07
C GLU A 205 -11.37 -49.09 0.38
N PHE A 206 -11.21 -50.17 1.16
CA PHE A 206 -12.32 -50.94 1.70
C PHE A 206 -13.29 -50.12 2.55
N ARG A 207 -12.84 -49.05 3.18
CA ARG A 207 -13.67 -48.10 3.97
C ARG A 207 -14.69 -47.36 3.15
N THR A 208 -14.48 -47.22 1.85
CA THR A 208 -15.37 -46.47 0.96
C THR A 208 -16.46 -47.37 0.33
N ILE A 209 -16.49 -48.67 0.61
CA ILE A 209 -17.49 -49.60 0.10
C ILE A 209 -18.88 -49.19 0.58
N ASN A 210 -19.79 -49.00 -0.39
CA ASN A 210 -21.21 -48.76 -0.15
C ASN A 210 -21.97 -50.11 -0.12
N TRP A 211 -22.05 -50.69 1.07
CA TRP A 211 -22.74 -51.97 1.21
C TRP A 211 -24.20 -51.99 0.75
N LYS A 212 -24.90 -50.84 0.91
CA LYS A 212 -26.30 -50.72 0.48
C LYS A 212 -26.45 -50.71 -1.07
N ALA A 213 -25.55 -50.03 -1.75
CA ALA A 213 -25.50 -50.01 -3.21
C ALA A 213 -25.02 -51.36 -3.76
N SER A 214 -24.02 -51.96 -3.15
CA SER A 214 -23.46 -53.26 -3.50
C SER A 214 -24.51 -54.39 -3.39
N ALA A 215 -25.32 -54.40 -2.34
CA ALA A 215 -26.40 -55.35 -2.18
C ALA A 215 -27.50 -55.22 -3.23
N ARG A 216 -27.77 -54.02 -3.72
CA ARG A 216 -28.79 -53.79 -4.78
C ARG A 216 -28.31 -54.20 -6.18
N ARG A 217 -27.00 -54.03 -6.45
CA ARG A 217 -26.44 -54.30 -7.80
C ARG A 217 -25.75 -55.66 -7.92
N HIS A 218 -25.62 -56.40 -6.81
CA HIS A 218 -24.90 -57.68 -6.74
C HIS A 218 -23.43 -57.59 -7.17
N GLN A 219 -22.85 -56.39 -7.08
CA GLN A 219 -21.44 -56.07 -7.35
C GLN A 219 -20.92 -55.13 -6.28
N LEU A 220 -19.63 -55.23 -5.96
CA LEU A 220 -19.03 -54.31 -4.99
C LEU A 220 -19.00 -52.90 -5.57
N MET A 221 -19.59 -51.96 -4.83
CA MET A 221 -19.69 -50.56 -5.19
C MET A 221 -18.96 -49.71 -4.16
N VAL A 222 -18.26 -48.69 -4.61
CA VAL A 222 -17.56 -47.73 -3.73
C VAL A 222 -18.11 -46.34 -3.88
N ASN A 223 -18.19 -45.64 -2.75
CA ASN A 223 -18.43 -44.20 -2.75
C ASN A 223 -17.18 -43.49 -3.18
N VAL A 224 -17.28 -42.71 -4.26
CA VAL A 224 -16.23 -41.74 -4.63
C VAL A 224 -16.56 -40.44 -3.95
N TYR A 225 -15.61 -39.98 -3.13
CA TYR A 225 -15.73 -38.69 -2.48
C TYR A 225 -14.87 -37.67 -3.22
N GLN A 226 -15.47 -36.52 -3.55
CA GLN A 226 -14.75 -35.41 -4.10
C GLN A 226 -14.20 -34.58 -2.94
N ALA A 227 -12.97 -34.13 -3.04
CA ALA A 227 -12.46 -33.17 -2.07
C ALA A 227 -13.37 -31.93 -2.07
N GLU A 228 -13.86 -31.51 -0.93
CA GLU A 228 -14.54 -30.22 -0.80
C GLU A 228 -13.59 -29.14 -1.30
N ARG A 229 -13.73 -28.77 -2.58
CA ARG A 229 -12.77 -27.91 -3.30
C ARG A 229 -12.82 -26.47 -2.81
N SER A 230 -13.94 -26.04 -2.23
CA SER A 230 -14.13 -24.66 -1.83
C SER A 230 -14.29 -24.51 -0.31
N GLN A 231 -13.25 -24.08 0.36
CA GLN A 231 -13.27 -23.70 1.77
C GLN A 231 -13.68 -22.23 1.92
N GLN A 232 -14.24 -21.87 3.09
CA GLN A 232 -14.55 -20.49 3.41
C GLN A 232 -13.39 -19.85 4.15
N VAL A 233 -12.88 -18.75 3.61
CA VAL A 233 -11.78 -17.95 4.20
C VAL A 233 -12.31 -16.55 4.50
N MET A 234 -12.29 -16.18 5.77
CA MET A 234 -12.77 -14.87 6.23
C MET A 234 -11.62 -14.08 6.79
N SER A 235 -11.38 -12.91 6.21
CA SER A 235 -10.49 -11.90 6.79
C SER A 235 -11.25 -11.07 7.81
N LEU A 236 -10.79 -11.07 9.06
CA LEU A 236 -11.34 -10.28 10.15
C LEU A 236 -10.34 -9.16 10.45
N ILE A 237 -10.70 -7.92 10.15
CA ILE A 237 -9.80 -6.76 10.28
C ILE A 237 -10.23 -5.94 11.49
N ASP A 238 -9.37 -5.90 12.48
CA ASP A 238 -9.49 -5.01 13.63
C ASP A 238 -9.16 -3.58 13.21
N LYS A 239 -10.11 -2.63 13.41
CA LYS A 239 -9.95 -1.21 13.11
C LYS A 239 -9.69 -0.37 14.37
N GLY A 240 -9.42 -1.02 15.48
CA GLY A 240 -9.24 -0.35 16.75
C GLY A 240 -7.89 0.30 16.92
N ARG A 241 -7.70 0.93 18.07
CA ARG A 241 -6.53 1.71 18.45
C ARG A 241 -5.21 0.95 18.34
N VAL A 242 -5.22 -0.37 18.54
CA VAL A 242 -4.01 -1.20 18.43
C VAL A 242 -3.43 -1.27 17.01
N MET A 243 -4.24 -0.95 15.99
CA MET A 243 -3.88 -0.93 14.58
C MET A 243 -3.47 0.46 14.06
N GLN A 244 -3.55 1.51 14.90
CA GLN A 244 -3.18 2.88 14.56
C GLN A 244 -1.68 3.06 14.38
N ARG A 245 -0.86 2.23 15.03
CA ARG A 245 0.60 2.33 14.93
C ARG A 245 1.04 2.33 13.48
N SER A 246 1.92 3.26 13.13
CA SER A 246 2.46 3.35 11.78
C SER A 246 3.84 2.68 11.67
N PHE A 247 4.08 2.10 10.50
CA PHE A 247 5.38 1.59 10.08
C PHE A 247 5.67 2.14 8.67
N ARG A 248 6.82 2.81 8.50
CA ARG A 248 7.19 3.49 7.24
C ARG A 248 6.10 4.39 6.66
N GLY A 249 5.39 5.09 7.53
CA GLY A 249 4.33 6.04 7.15
C GLY A 249 2.95 5.44 6.94
N MET A 250 2.81 4.12 6.80
CA MET A 250 1.52 3.41 6.68
C MET A 250 1.08 2.85 8.03
N THR A 251 -0.21 2.86 8.32
CA THR A 251 -0.77 2.24 9.52
C THR A 251 -0.74 0.70 9.43
N LEU A 252 -0.70 0.02 10.57
CA LEU A 252 -0.83 -1.45 10.61
C LEU A 252 -2.16 -1.90 10.00
N LEU A 253 -3.21 -1.08 10.12
CA LEU A 253 -4.50 -1.30 9.46
C LEU A 253 -4.36 -1.35 7.94
N ASP A 254 -3.63 -0.42 7.32
CA ASP A 254 -3.42 -0.41 5.88
C ASP A 254 -2.62 -1.62 5.40
N TYR A 255 -1.63 -2.06 6.17
CA TYR A 255 -0.93 -3.32 5.90
C TYR A 255 -1.86 -4.53 5.97
N ALA A 256 -2.73 -4.60 6.97
CA ALA A 256 -3.72 -5.67 7.12
C ALA A 256 -4.73 -5.69 5.95
N ILE A 257 -5.18 -4.52 5.52
CA ILE A 257 -6.08 -4.36 4.38
C ILE A 257 -5.42 -4.85 3.09
N ASN A 258 -4.17 -4.44 2.83
CA ASN A 258 -3.42 -4.89 1.66
C ASN A 258 -3.21 -6.41 1.68
N ALA A 259 -2.82 -6.98 2.83
CA ALA A 259 -2.64 -8.43 2.97
C ALA A 259 -3.96 -9.21 2.81
N SER A 260 -5.06 -8.68 3.35
CA SER A 260 -6.40 -9.26 3.19
C SER A 260 -6.85 -9.27 1.73
N LEU A 261 -6.56 -8.20 0.97
CA LEU A 261 -6.85 -8.11 -0.46
C LEU A 261 -6.11 -9.20 -1.25
N VAL A 262 -4.80 -9.31 -1.03
CA VAL A 262 -3.96 -10.32 -1.72
C VAL A 262 -4.35 -11.74 -1.33
N LEU A 263 -4.61 -11.99 -0.04
CA LEU A 263 -5.09 -13.30 0.43
C LEU A 263 -6.42 -13.68 -0.23
N SER A 264 -7.37 -12.75 -0.29
CA SER A 264 -8.68 -12.97 -0.90
C SER A 264 -8.55 -13.34 -2.38
N TYR A 265 -7.64 -12.67 -3.10
CA TYR A 265 -7.32 -12.99 -4.49
C TYR A 265 -6.77 -14.41 -4.62
N VAL A 266 -5.78 -14.78 -3.80
CA VAL A 266 -5.18 -16.13 -3.81
C VAL A 266 -6.22 -17.20 -3.46
N ALA A 267 -7.10 -16.93 -2.48
CA ALA A 267 -8.15 -17.85 -2.07
C ALA A 267 -9.17 -18.09 -3.20
N ILE A 268 -9.69 -17.02 -3.83
CA ILE A 268 -10.65 -17.10 -4.94
C ILE A 268 -10.02 -17.81 -6.14
N HIS A 269 -8.77 -17.49 -6.47
CA HIS A 269 -8.05 -18.16 -7.58
C HIS A 269 -7.79 -19.64 -7.31
N ARG A 270 -7.86 -20.08 -6.05
CA ARG A 270 -7.81 -21.48 -5.64
C ARG A 270 -9.17 -22.11 -5.41
N GLU A 271 -10.22 -21.50 -5.95
CA GLU A 271 -11.61 -21.97 -5.87
C GLU A 271 -12.20 -21.90 -4.45
N ASP A 272 -11.54 -21.24 -3.48
CA ASP A 272 -12.08 -21.00 -2.16
C ASP A 272 -12.99 -19.77 -2.14
N ARG A 273 -13.84 -19.68 -1.14
CA ARG A 273 -14.79 -18.58 -0.95
C ARG A 273 -14.17 -17.58 0.00
N ALA A 274 -13.83 -16.40 -0.51
CA ALA A 274 -13.29 -15.31 0.31
C ALA A 274 -14.38 -14.34 0.76
N GLY A 275 -14.28 -13.92 2.02
CA GLY A 275 -15.12 -12.92 2.63
C GLY A 275 -14.34 -11.99 3.56
N LEU A 276 -15.00 -10.95 4.05
CA LEU A 276 -14.40 -9.89 4.82
C LEU A 276 -15.32 -9.45 5.96
N ILE A 277 -14.74 -9.19 7.12
CA ILE A 277 -15.36 -8.45 8.23
C ILE A 277 -14.35 -7.40 8.68
N ALA A 278 -14.80 -6.13 8.82
CA ALA A 278 -14.04 -5.11 9.52
C ALA A 278 -14.85 -4.64 10.73
N PHE A 279 -14.20 -4.50 11.87
CA PHE A 279 -14.85 -4.23 13.15
C PHE A 279 -13.99 -3.35 14.06
N ASN A 280 -14.66 -2.61 14.93
CA ASN A 280 -14.11 -1.92 16.09
C ASN A 280 -15.10 -2.08 17.27
N GLU A 281 -15.77 -1.01 17.71
CA GLU A 281 -16.88 -1.08 18.66
C GLU A 281 -18.09 -1.82 18.07
N ARG A 282 -18.23 -1.82 16.76
CA ARG A 282 -19.31 -2.48 16.01
C ARG A 282 -18.74 -3.16 14.77
N MET A 283 -19.46 -4.15 14.29
CA MET A 283 -19.19 -4.76 13.00
C MET A 283 -19.94 -3.94 11.93
N ASP A 284 -19.23 -3.05 11.25
CA ASP A 284 -19.81 -2.14 10.25
C ASP A 284 -19.60 -2.62 8.80
N THR A 285 -18.62 -3.47 8.57
CA THR A 285 -18.36 -4.02 7.25
C THR A 285 -18.44 -5.54 7.29
N LEU A 286 -19.39 -6.09 6.54
CA LEU A 286 -19.54 -7.54 6.35
C LEU A 286 -19.73 -7.87 4.89
N LEU A 287 -18.83 -8.65 4.34
CA LEU A 287 -18.96 -9.25 3.02
C LEU A 287 -18.93 -10.78 3.13
N PRO A 288 -20.06 -11.46 2.88
CA PRO A 288 -20.14 -12.92 2.97
C PRO A 288 -19.14 -13.63 2.06
N PRO A 289 -18.65 -14.82 2.44
CA PRO A 289 -17.68 -15.57 1.64
C PRO A 289 -18.29 -16.09 0.33
N SER A 290 -17.64 -15.72 -0.78
CA SER A 290 -18.05 -16.13 -2.14
C SER A 290 -16.83 -16.32 -3.04
N ASN A 291 -16.98 -17.10 -4.11
CA ASN A 291 -15.97 -17.27 -5.15
C ASN A 291 -16.45 -16.78 -6.53
N ARG A 292 -17.54 -16.00 -6.56
CA ARG A 292 -18.05 -15.42 -7.81
C ARG A 292 -17.01 -14.45 -8.42
N PRO A 293 -16.95 -14.30 -9.74
CA PRO A 293 -16.01 -13.38 -10.39
C PRO A 293 -16.07 -11.92 -9.85
N SER A 294 -17.28 -11.42 -9.54
CA SER A 294 -17.49 -10.08 -8.99
C SER A 294 -17.06 -9.92 -7.51
N GLN A 295 -16.70 -11.02 -6.83
CA GLN A 295 -16.38 -10.96 -5.39
C GLN A 295 -15.13 -10.16 -5.13
N MET A 296 -14.13 -10.25 -6.01
CA MET A 296 -12.88 -9.52 -5.84
C MET A 296 -13.08 -8.01 -5.92
N GLU A 297 -13.90 -7.55 -6.85
CA GLU A 297 -14.26 -6.13 -6.96
C GLU A 297 -15.01 -5.64 -5.72
N ARG A 298 -15.96 -6.43 -5.22
CA ARG A 298 -16.69 -6.12 -3.98
C ARG A 298 -15.77 -6.07 -2.76
N ILE A 299 -14.79 -6.97 -2.66
CA ILE A 299 -13.77 -6.94 -1.58
C ILE A 299 -12.96 -5.66 -1.69
N GLN A 300 -12.49 -5.30 -2.88
CA GLN A 300 -11.70 -4.10 -3.11
C GLN A 300 -12.45 -2.83 -2.74
N GLU A 301 -13.71 -2.69 -3.15
CA GLU A 301 -14.56 -1.55 -2.81
C GLU A 301 -14.87 -1.52 -1.29
N SER A 302 -15.15 -2.68 -0.68
CA SER A 302 -15.37 -2.76 0.76
C SER A 302 -14.12 -2.35 1.54
N LEU A 303 -12.93 -2.81 1.13
CA LEU A 303 -11.65 -2.44 1.76
C LEU A 303 -11.29 -0.97 1.55
N TYR A 304 -11.63 -0.40 0.38
CA TYR A 304 -11.47 1.03 0.11
C TYR A 304 -12.34 1.86 1.07
N ALA A 305 -13.57 1.44 1.32
CA ALA A 305 -14.53 2.13 2.17
C ALA A 305 -14.25 1.98 3.68
N VAL A 306 -13.30 1.12 4.10
CA VAL A 306 -12.94 0.97 5.51
C VAL A 306 -12.31 2.25 6.03
N HIS A 307 -13.03 2.98 6.86
CA HIS A 307 -12.55 4.12 7.62
C HIS A 307 -12.59 3.81 9.11
N THR A 308 -11.74 4.47 9.89
CA THR A 308 -11.69 4.30 11.33
C THR A 308 -11.27 5.59 12.02
N ASP A 309 -11.79 5.80 13.21
CA ASP A 309 -11.36 6.79 14.21
C ASP A 309 -10.39 6.18 15.24
N PHE A 310 -10.01 4.90 15.05
CA PHE A 310 -9.19 4.13 15.96
C PHE A 310 -9.72 4.07 17.40
N GLY A 311 -11.04 3.93 17.53
CA GLY A 311 -11.72 3.67 18.82
C GLY A 311 -11.31 2.34 19.45
N GLU A 312 -11.93 1.97 20.56
CA GLU A 312 -11.69 0.68 21.19
C GLU A 312 -12.35 -0.46 20.40
N THR A 313 -11.78 -1.67 20.54
CA THR A 313 -12.27 -2.86 19.82
C THR A 313 -13.12 -3.72 20.75
N ASP A 314 -14.35 -4.03 20.32
CA ASP A 314 -15.24 -4.98 21.01
C ASP A 314 -15.24 -6.35 20.31
N TYR A 315 -14.60 -7.31 20.94
CA TYR A 315 -14.55 -8.69 20.46
C TYR A 315 -15.88 -9.45 20.69
N SER A 316 -16.75 -8.97 21.57
CA SER A 316 -18.09 -9.57 21.75
C SER A 316 -18.95 -9.33 20.52
N ALA A 317 -18.92 -8.10 19.99
CA ALA A 317 -19.62 -7.76 18.75
C ALA A 317 -19.10 -8.56 17.55
N LEU A 318 -17.78 -8.82 17.49
CA LEU A 318 -17.20 -9.70 16.47
C LEU A 318 -17.75 -11.14 16.57
N VAL A 319 -17.76 -11.72 17.77
CA VAL A 319 -18.25 -13.10 17.98
C VAL A 319 -19.70 -13.22 17.59
N GLU A 320 -20.57 -12.30 18.05
CA GLU A 320 -21.99 -12.29 17.70
C GLU A 320 -22.20 -12.18 16.19
N GLY A 321 -21.45 -11.28 15.55
CA GLY A 321 -21.52 -11.11 14.10
C GLY A 321 -21.07 -12.34 13.32
N VAL A 322 -19.98 -12.99 13.74
CA VAL A 322 -19.48 -14.20 13.08
C VAL A 322 -20.48 -15.35 13.26
N GLU A 323 -21.01 -15.58 14.48
CA GLU A 323 -21.97 -16.66 14.75
C GLU A 323 -23.28 -16.48 13.97
N LYS A 324 -23.73 -15.25 13.79
CA LYS A 324 -24.96 -14.93 13.04
C LYS A 324 -24.81 -15.16 11.52
N HIS A 325 -23.64 -14.88 10.97
CA HIS A 325 -23.47 -14.86 9.51
C HIS A 325 -22.67 -16.03 8.93
N LEU A 326 -21.87 -16.73 9.75
CA LEU A 326 -21.05 -17.87 9.33
C LEU A 326 -21.58 -19.18 9.94
N THR A 327 -22.43 -19.88 9.21
CA THR A 327 -23.02 -21.16 9.66
C THR A 327 -22.10 -22.36 9.41
N LYS A 328 -21.19 -22.26 8.42
CA LYS A 328 -20.24 -23.32 8.08
C LYS A 328 -18.90 -23.09 8.75
N ARG A 329 -18.20 -24.18 9.08
CA ARG A 329 -16.82 -24.11 9.56
C ARG A 329 -15.96 -23.38 8.52
N SER A 330 -15.25 -22.36 8.98
CA SER A 330 -14.49 -21.43 8.13
C SER A 330 -13.09 -21.20 8.69
N LEU A 331 -12.14 -20.84 7.84
CA LEU A 331 -10.87 -20.29 8.27
C LEU A 331 -11.05 -18.81 8.55
N LEU A 332 -10.90 -18.41 9.79
CA LEU A 332 -10.93 -17.02 10.23
C LEU A 332 -9.50 -16.54 10.39
N ILE A 333 -9.14 -15.48 9.68
CA ILE A 333 -7.82 -14.85 9.77
C ILE A 333 -8.02 -13.47 10.37
N LEU A 334 -7.69 -13.37 11.65
CA LEU A 334 -7.85 -12.14 12.43
C LEU A 334 -6.56 -11.32 12.36
N TYR A 335 -6.64 -10.15 11.76
CA TYR A 335 -5.57 -9.15 11.74
C TYR A 335 -5.80 -8.19 12.90
N THR A 336 -4.95 -8.25 13.90
CA THR A 336 -5.02 -7.41 15.10
C THR A 336 -3.62 -7.18 15.68
N ASN A 337 -3.54 -6.50 16.81
CA ASN A 337 -2.31 -6.39 17.58
C ASN A 337 -2.62 -6.42 19.07
N PHE A 338 -1.63 -6.79 19.88
CA PHE A 338 -1.75 -6.80 21.33
C PHE A 338 -0.61 -5.99 21.93
N SER A 339 -0.95 -5.04 22.79
CA SER A 339 0.05 -4.20 23.46
C SER A 339 0.87 -5.00 24.50
N ASN A 340 0.23 -5.94 25.17
CA ASN A 340 0.84 -6.81 26.21
C ASN A 340 0.01 -8.09 26.41
N ALA A 341 0.53 -9.01 27.22
CA ALA A 341 -0.12 -10.27 27.52
C ALA A 341 -1.47 -10.11 28.25
N GLN A 342 -1.65 -9.04 29.05
CA GLN A 342 -2.92 -8.77 29.74
C GLN A 342 -4.02 -8.34 28.76
N SER A 343 -3.67 -7.61 27.69
CA SER A 343 -4.63 -7.24 26.65
C SER A 343 -5.14 -8.48 25.91
N LEU A 344 -4.28 -9.45 25.65
CA LEU A 344 -4.70 -10.75 25.12
C LEU A 344 -5.63 -11.48 26.09
N ASP A 345 -5.30 -11.56 27.39
CA ASP A 345 -6.09 -12.30 28.38
C ASP A 345 -7.55 -11.83 28.44
N ARG A 346 -7.79 -10.53 28.26
CA ARG A 346 -9.15 -9.97 28.18
C ARG A 346 -9.93 -10.45 26.96
N GLN A 347 -9.24 -10.64 25.83
CA GLN A 347 -9.87 -11.02 24.56
C GLN A 347 -9.91 -12.54 24.35
N LEU A 348 -9.11 -13.29 25.11
CA LEU A 348 -8.93 -14.72 24.96
C LEU A 348 -10.23 -15.54 25.04
N PRO A 349 -11.21 -15.23 25.94
CA PRO A 349 -12.48 -15.95 25.99
C PRO A 349 -13.24 -15.90 24.66
N TYR A 350 -13.28 -14.72 24.01
CA TYR A 350 -13.94 -14.51 22.73
C TYR A 350 -13.22 -15.23 21.59
N LEU A 351 -11.88 -15.18 21.59
CA LEU A 351 -11.07 -15.91 20.62
C LEU A 351 -11.25 -17.43 20.75
N CYS A 352 -11.34 -17.94 21.96
CA CYS A 352 -11.63 -19.36 22.23
C CYS A 352 -13.03 -19.75 21.74
N GLN A 353 -14.03 -18.87 21.87
CA GLN A 353 -15.38 -19.12 21.37
C GLN A 353 -15.39 -19.25 19.85
N LEU A 354 -14.70 -18.36 19.13
CA LEU A 354 -14.51 -18.48 17.67
C LEU A 354 -13.77 -19.75 17.27
N ALA A 355 -12.71 -20.10 18.01
CA ALA A 355 -11.87 -21.27 17.72
C ALA A 355 -12.60 -22.62 17.93
N ARG A 356 -13.67 -22.67 18.71
CA ARG A 356 -14.50 -23.89 18.90
C ARG A 356 -15.24 -24.30 17.63
N ARG A 357 -15.72 -23.31 16.84
CA ARG A 357 -16.55 -23.55 15.63
C ARG A 357 -15.76 -23.42 14.34
N HIS A 358 -14.75 -22.57 14.34
CA HIS A 358 -13.97 -22.21 13.17
C HIS A 358 -12.49 -22.50 13.39
N ARG A 359 -11.69 -22.52 12.34
CA ARG A 359 -10.24 -22.51 12.46
C ARG A 359 -9.75 -21.09 12.56
N LEU A 360 -9.21 -20.69 13.70
CA LEU A 360 -8.78 -19.32 13.94
C LEU A 360 -7.27 -19.20 13.79
N LEU A 361 -6.85 -18.27 12.92
CA LEU A 361 -5.48 -17.78 12.79
C LEU A 361 -5.44 -16.31 13.24
N VAL A 362 -4.70 -16.04 14.30
CA VAL A 362 -4.46 -14.67 14.77
C VAL A 362 -3.13 -14.18 14.21
N VAL A 363 -3.18 -13.13 13.45
CA VAL A 363 -2.02 -12.46 12.84
C VAL A 363 -1.76 -11.17 13.60
N TYR A 364 -0.55 -11.02 14.13
CA TYR A 364 -0.15 -9.81 14.83
C TYR A 364 1.27 -9.38 14.46
N PHE A 365 1.55 -8.10 14.65
CA PHE A 365 2.73 -7.48 14.09
C PHE A 365 3.91 -7.51 15.04
N GLU A 366 5.06 -7.82 14.48
CA GLU A 366 6.36 -7.68 15.11
C GLU A 366 6.82 -6.22 15.09
N ASN A 367 7.49 -5.81 16.16
CA ASN A 367 8.07 -4.47 16.23
C ASN A 367 9.52 -4.50 15.73
N ASN A 368 9.73 -4.16 14.45
CA ASN A 368 11.07 -4.12 13.86
C ASN A 368 12.01 -3.14 14.56
N GLU A 369 11.49 -1.96 14.96
CA GLU A 369 12.30 -0.95 15.65
C GLU A 369 12.83 -1.47 16.99
N LEU A 370 12.00 -2.26 17.70
CA LEU A 370 12.41 -2.93 18.93
C LEU A 370 13.53 -3.95 18.68
N HIS A 371 13.41 -4.70 17.60
CA HIS A 371 14.40 -5.72 17.22
C HIS A 371 15.72 -5.10 16.79
N GLU A 372 15.67 -4.03 15.97
CA GLU A 372 16.85 -3.25 15.60
C GLU A 372 17.52 -2.59 16.81
N TYR A 373 16.72 -2.06 17.73
CA TYR A 373 17.23 -1.47 18.99
C TYR A 373 17.94 -2.52 19.87
N LEU A 374 17.34 -3.70 20.01
CA LEU A 374 17.95 -4.80 20.78
C LEU A 374 19.25 -5.34 20.17
N ALA A 375 19.47 -5.13 18.87
CA ALA A 375 20.73 -5.49 18.21
C ALA A 375 21.85 -4.47 18.46
N THR A 376 21.53 -3.28 19.01
CA THR A 376 22.53 -2.26 19.35
C THR A 376 23.17 -2.53 20.72
N THR A 377 24.45 -2.24 20.87
CA THR A 377 25.12 -2.31 22.17
C THR A 377 24.84 -1.04 22.99
N PRO A 378 24.28 -1.16 24.21
CA PRO A 378 24.01 -0.01 25.06
C PRO A 378 25.32 0.69 25.47
N ARG A 379 25.34 2.03 25.45
CA ARG A 379 26.54 2.84 25.73
C ARG A 379 26.42 3.69 26.98
N SER A 380 25.21 3.91 27.49
CA SER A 380 24.94 4.68 28.70
C SER A 380 24.12 3.87 29.71
N VAL A 381 24.03 4.34 30.95
CA VAL A 381 23.17 3.73 31.98
C VAL A 381 21.70 3.79 31.56
N GLU A 382 21.30 4.87 30.92
CA GLU A 382 19.94 5.08 30.39
C GLU A 382 19.62 4.10 29.24
N ASP A 383 20.61 3.87 28.34
CA ASP A 383 20.49 2.85 27.29
C ASP A 383 20.35 1.43 27.87
N HIS A 384 21.10 1.09 28.93
CA HIS A 384 20.96 -0.20 29.58
C HIS A 384 19.56 -0.40 30.17
N TYR A 385 18.99 0.63 30.82
CA TYR A 385 17.62 0.56 31.34
C TYR A 385 16.61 0.37 30.22
N THR A 386 16.72 1.17 29.16
CA THR A 386 15.83 1.08 27.98
C THR A 386 15.96 -0.29 27.28
N HIS A 387 17.17 -0.85 27.24
CA HIS A 387 17.42 -2.18 26.68
C HIS A 387 16.71 -3.29 27.46
N VAL A 388 16.74 -3.24 28.81
CA VAL A 388 16.02 -4.18 29.68
C VAL A 388 14.50 -4.11 29.45
N VAL A 389 13.95 -2.87 29.33
CA VAL A 389 12.52 -2.70 29.02
C VAL A 389 12.19 -3.27 27.65
N ALA A 390 13.04 -3.05 26.65
CA ALA A 390 12.88 -3.58 25.30
C ALA A 390 12.91 -5.13 25.28
N GLU A 391 13.83 -5.76 26.03
CA GLU A 391 13.85 -7.22 26.19
C GLU A 391 12.57 -7.75 26.87
N GLN A 392 12.06 -7.04 27.87
CA GLN A 392 10.80 -7.43 28.51
C GLN A 392 9.63 -7.38 27.53
N MET A 393 9.53 -6.33 26.71
CA MET A 393 8.50 -6.22 25.68
C MET A 393 8.59 -7.38 24.67
N GLU A 394 9.79 -7.75 24.25
CA GLU A 394 9.99 -8.89 23.33
C GLU A 394 9.57 -10.21 23.95
N ARG A 395 9.90 -10.45 25.23
CA ARG A 395 9.44 -11.64 25.97
C ARG A 395 7.92 -11.69 26.09
N GLU A 396 7.25 -10.56 26.33
CA GLU A 396 5.78 -10.50 26.38
C GLU A 396 5.15 -10.87 25.05
N GLN A 397 5.72 -10.46 23.92
CA GLN A 397 5.24 -10.86 22.59
C GLN A 397 5.37 -12.38 22.37
N LEU A 398 6.46 -13.00 22.83
CA LEU A 398 6.62 -14.46 22.77
C LEU A 398 5.61 -15.21 23.67
N LEU A 399 5.28 -14.63 24.83
CA LEU A 399 4.24 -15.18 25.72
C LEU A 399 2.86 -15.16 25.07
N ILE A 400 2.53 -14.11 24.29
CA ILE A 400 1.26 -14.03 23.53
C ILE A 400 1.14 -15.24 22.61
N MET A 401 2.18 -15.56 21.82
CA MET A 401 2.19 -16.70 20.93
C MET A 401 1.97 -18.02 21.67
N THR A 402 2.68 -18.19 22.77
CA THR A 402 2.58 -19.40 23.60
C THR A 402 1.18 -19.58 24.17
N ARG A 403 0.54 -18.50 24.63
CA ARG A 403 -0.83 -18.52 25.17
C ARG A 403 -1.86 -18.87 24.09
N LEU A 404 -1.80 -18.26 22.91
CA LEU A 404 -2.67 -18.59 21.79
C LEU A 404 -2.58 -20.08 21.43
N ASN A 405 -1.35 -20.59 21.29
CA ASN A 405 -1.12 -22.00 20.93
C ASN A 405 -1.65 -22.98 22.00
N ARG A 406 -1.54 -22.66 23.29
CA ARG A 406 -2.11 -23.47 24.39
C ARG A 406 -3.62 -23.63 24.29
N HIS A 407 -4.32 -22.64 23.73
CA HIS A 407 -5.76 -22.68 23.51
C HIS A 407 -6.16 -23.23 22.13
N GLY A 408 -5.21 -23.77 21.35
CA GLY A 408 -5.47 -24.33 20.03
C GLY A 408 -5.70 -23.28 18.95
N ILE A 409 -5.40 -22.01 19.23
CA ILE A 409 -5.48 -20.89 18.31
C ILE A 409 -4.14 -20.76 17.60
N LEU A 410 -4.17 -20.73 16.27
CA LEU A 410 -2.95 -20.53 15.50
C LEU A 410 -2.51 -19.07 15.61
N GLY A 411 -1.25 -18.83 15.97
CA GLY A 411 -0.64 -17.51 15.95
C GLY A 411 0.31 -17.37 14.77
N LEU A 412 0.35 -16.19 14.17
CA LEU A 412 1.34 -15.77 13.19
C LEU A 412 1.88 -14.41 13.59
N ARG A 413 3.14 -14.37 13.99
CA ARG A 413 3.89 -13.14 14.25
C ARG A 413 4.69 -12.79 13.00
N THR A 414 4.53 -11.59 12.47
CA THR A 414 5.19 -11.18 11.24
C THR A 414 5.45 -9.67 11.18
N THR A 415 6.42 -9.28 10.39
CA THR A 415 6.69 -7.86 10.11
C THR A 415 5.66 -7.32 9.10
N PRO A 416 5.32 -6.01 9.15
CA PRO A 416 4.37 -5.43 8.20
C PRO A 416 4.74 -5.67 6.73
N GLU A 417 6.03 -5.67 6.40
CA GLU A 417 6.52 -5.88 5.02
C GLU A 417 6.29 -7.29 4.50
N ARG A 418 6.40 -8.29 5.38
CA ARG A 418 6.27 -9.71 5.02
C ARG A 418 4.85 -10.25 5.21
N LEU A 419 3.96 -9.42 5.75
CA LEU A 419 2.61 -9.82 6.15
C LEU A 419 1.88 -10.61 5.05
N SER A 420 1.82 -10.08 3.83
CA SER A 420 1.11 -10.71 2.71
C SER A 420 1.66 -12.11 2.40
N VAL A 421 3.00 -12.24 2.33
CA VAL A 421 3.67 -13.51 2.02
C VAL A 421 3.47 -14.54 3.13
N ASP A 422 3.66 -14.11 4.39
CA ASP A 422 3.59 -15.01 5.54
C ASP A 422 2.15 -15.51 5.79
N VAL A 423 1.16 -14.63 5.61
CA VAL A 423 -0.27 -15.00 5.70
C VAL A 423 -0.65 -16.00 4.60
N ILE A 424 -0.22 -15.77 3.36
CA ILE A 424 -0.47 -16.71 2.26
C ILE A 424 0.19 -18.05 2.53
N ASN A 425 1.44 -18.07 2.99
CA ASN A 425 2.15 -19.30 3.33
C ASN A 425 1.42 -20.08 4.44
N LYS A 426 0.95 -19.34 5.46
CA LYS A 426 0.20 -19.97 6.57
C LYS A 426 -1.17 -20.47 6.14
N TYR A 427 -1.88 -19.73 5.29
CA TYR A 427 -3.11 -20.20 4.66
C TYR A 427 -2.89 -21.50 3.88
N MET A 428 -1.82 -21.56 3.07
CA MET A 428 -1.48 -22.74 2.30
C MET A 428 -1.13 -23.95 3.16
N GLU A 429 -0.38 -23.73 4.25
CA GLU A 429 -0.05 -24.77 5.25
C GLU A 429 -1.32 -25.32 5.90
N ILE A 430 -2.23 -24.42 6.36
CA ILE A 430 -3.48 -24.80 6.98
C ILE A 430 -4.36 -25.59 5.98
N LYS A 431 -4.48 -25.11 4.75
CA LYS A 431 -5.27 -25.78 3.69
C LYS A 431 -4.71 -27.17 3.37
N HIS A 432 -3.38 -27.35 3.41
CA HIS A 432 -2.74 -28.65 3.18
C HIS A 432 -3.04 -29.66 4.29
N ASN A 433 -3.08 -29.21 5.53
CA ASN A 433 -3.25 -30.08 6.71
C ASN A 433 -4.71 -30.47 6.97
N ASN A 434 -5.63 -30.27 5.99
CA ASN A 434 -7.06 -30.62 6.06
C ASN A 434 -7.68 -30.27 7.43
N TRP A 435 -7.90 -28.99 7.66
CA TRP A 435 -8.49 -28.46 8.91
C TRP A 435 -10.01 -28.57 8.99
#